data_e5de172b484f59871007a017aa53e358
#
_entry.id   e5de172b484f59871007a017aa53e358
#
_cell.length_a   1.000
_cell.length_b   1.000
_cell.length_c   1.000
_cell.angle_alpha   90.00
_cell.angle_beta   90.00
_cell.angle_gamma   90.00
#
_symmetry.space_group_name_H-M   'P 1'
#
loop_
_entity.id
_entity.type
_entity.pdbx_description
1 polymer ?
#
loop_
_entity_poly.entity_id
_entity_poly.type
_entity_poly.pdbx_seq_one_letter_code
_entity_poly.pdbx_strand_id
1 'polypeptide(L)'
;MNPVQFRNSSDYISAGAFGADYTGSTIDAGQFRKISMTVVNTATNTPVGNIYIQFSDNDSDWINGTGTATAAISGGETNLLYFDVNSRYVRFFWDYSSAGASSTVTVSYTLKS
;
A
#
# COMPACT_ATOMS: atom_id res chain seq x y z
N MET A 1 -15.92 -21.69 -15.59
CA MET A 1 -14.93 -20.63 -15.32
C MET A 1 -15.61 -19.51 -14.56
N ASN A 2 -15.02 -19.12 -13.45
CA ASN A 2 -15.56 -17.99 -12.69
C ASN A 2 -15.16 -16.69 -13.38
N PRO A 3 -16.06 -15.71 -13.42
CA PRO A 3 -15.69 -14.40 -13.95
C PRO A 3 -14.61 -13.76 -13.09
N VAL A 4 -13.81 -12.91 -13.70
CA VAL A 4 -12.84 -12.09 -12.99
C VAL A 4 -13.61 -11.14 -12.07
N GLN A 5 -13.19 -11.09 -10.81
CA GLN A 5 -13.77 -10.21 -9.82
C GLN A 5 -12.81 -9.11 -9.45
N PHE A 6 -13.37 -7.93 -9.21
CA PHE A 6 -12.61 -6.76 -8.76
C PHE A 6 -13.25 -6.22 -7.49
N ARG A 7 -12.43 -5.70 -6.61
CA ARG A 7 -12.87 -4.90 -5.47
C ARG A 7 -11.98 -3.68 -5.36
N ASN A 8 -12.58 -2.51 -5.35
CA ASN A 8 -11.87 -1.24 -5.31
C ASN A 8 -12.09 -0.53 -3.98
N SER A 9 -11.07 0.21 -3.54
CA SER A 9 -11.20 1.16 -2.45
C SER A 9 -10.40 2.41 -2.79
N SER A 10 -11.10 3.52 -3.04
CA SER A 10 -10.48 4.80 -3.39
C SER A 10 -9.98 5.57 -2.17
N ASP A 11 -10.40 5.19 -0.97
CA ASP A 11 -10.09 5.91 0.28
C ASP A 11 -9.41 5.00 1.30
N TYR A 12 -8.56 4.08 0.83
CA TYR A 12 -7.88 3.15 1.73
C TYR A 12 -7.03 3.90 2.76
N ILE A 13 -6.19 4.82 2.28
CA ILE A 13 -5.49 5.77 3.14
C ILE A 13 -5.82 7.16 2.62
N SER A 14 -6.56 7.93 3.41
CA SER A 14 -6.95 9.28 3.06
C SER A 14 -6.09 10.26 3.85
N ALA A 15 -5.27 11.03 3.15
CA ALA A 15 -4.41 12.05 3.74
C ALA A 15 -3.48 11.49 4.84
N GLY A 16 -2.87 10.34 4.58
CA GLY A 16 -1.90 9.74 5.50
C GLY A 16 -0.63 10.58 5.62
N ALA A 17 -0.14 10.75 6.85
CA ALA A 17 1.10 11.49 7.11
C ALA A 17 2.29 10.54 6.98
N PHE A 18 3.11 10.72 5.95
CA PHE A 18 4.24 9.85 5.64
C PHE A 18 5.58 10.38 6.14
N GLY A 19 5.57 11.17 7.21
CA GLY A 19 6.77 11.59 7.94
C GLY A 19 7.17 10.65 9.08
N ALA A 20 6.56 9.48 9.17
CA ALA A 20 6.83 8.40 10.12
C ALA A 20 6.32 7.10 9.51
N ASP A 21 6.62 5.97 10.16
CA ASP A 21 6.05 4.69 9.75
C ASP A 21 4.52 4.76 9.73
N TYR A 22 3.92 4.15 8.72
CA TYR A 22 2.48 4.14 8.58
C TYR A 22 1.99 2.75 8.22
N THR A 23 1.05 2.25 8.99
CA THR A 23 0.42 0.94 8.74
C THR A 23 -1.03 1.14 8.32
N GLY A 24 -1.38 0.64 7.15
CA GLY A 24 -2.75 0.65 6.67
C GLY A 24 -3.63 -0.36 7.41
N SER A 25 -4.93 -0.20 7.32
CA SER A 25 -5.88 -1.15 7.89
C SER A 25 -5.86 -2.48 7.14
N THR A 26 -6.30 -3.53 7.81
CA THR A 26 -6.37 -4.88 7.23
C THR A 26 -7.36 -4.93 6.07
N ILE A 27 -6.94 -5.56 4.98
CA ILE A 27 -7.77 -5.86 3.82
C ILE A 27 -8.00 -7.37 3.79
N ASP A 28 -9.25 -7.82 3.75
CA ASP A 28 -9.58 -9.23 3.51
C ASP A 28 -9.51 -9.48 2.01
N ALA A 29 -8.47 -10.19 1.59
CA ALA A 29 -8.18 -10.48 0.19
C ALA A 29 -8.30 -11.97 -0.13
N GLY A 30 -9.06 -12.74 0.67
CA GLY A 30 -9.09 -14.19 0.61
C GLY A 30 -9.60 -14.78 -0.70
N GLN A 31 -10.30 -14.01 -1.53
CA GLN A 31 -10.81 -14.47 -2.83
C GLN A 31 -10.05 -13.88 -4.01
N PHE A 32 -8.98 -13.15 -3.74
CA PHE A 32 -8.24 -12.41 -4.76
C PHE A 32 -6.81 -12.89 -4.82
N ARG A 33 -6.20 -12.78 -6.00
CA ARG A 33 -4.82 -13.20 -6.24
C ARG A 33 -3.87 -12.05 -6.48
N LYS A 34 -4.41 -10.88 -6.84
CA LYS A 34 -3.59 -9.71 -7.17
C LYS A 34 -4.16 -8.48 -6.52
N ILE A 35 -3.26 -7.57 -6.15
CA ILE A 35 -3.63 -6.25 -5.65
C ILE A 35 -2.78 -5.22 -6.39
N SER A 36 -3.41 -4.15 -6.81
CA SER A 36 -2.70 -2.95 -7.24
C SER A 36 -3.01 -1.80 -6.29
N MET A 37 -2.01 -0.99 -6.00
CA MET A 37 -2.18 0.19 -5.16
C MET A 37 -1.71 1.42 -5.90
N THR A 38 -2.53 2.47 -5.84
CA THR A 38 -2.19 3.78 -6.37
C THR A 38 -1.85 4.69 -5.21
N VAL A 39 -0.65 5.22 -5.22
CA VAL A 39 -0.12 6.09 -4.17
C VAL A 39 0.05 7.48 -4.75
N VAL A 40 -0.64 8.46 -4.20
CA VAL A 40 -0.63 9.83 -4.69
C VAL A 40 -0.17 10.77 -3.60
N ASN A 41 0.91 11.50 -3.86
CA ASN A 41 1.34 12.58 -2.97
C ASN A 41 0.62 13.87 -3.39
N THR A 42 -0.25 14.35 -2.51
CA THR A 42 -1.07 15.53 -2.76
C THR A 42 -0.43 16.83 -2.25
N ALA A 43 0.76 16.74 -1.65
CA ALA A 43 1.50 17.89 -1.12
C ALA A 43 2.77 18.11 -1.94
N THR A 44 3.60 19.06 -1.50
CA THR A 44 4.82 19.44 -2.24
C THR A 44 6.09 18.75 -1.74
N ASN A 45 6.11 18.31 -0.48
CA ASN A 45 7.25 17.61 0.08
C ASN A 45 7.34 16.18 -0.45
N THR A 46 8.53 15.60 -0.40
CA THR A 46 8.80 14.25 -0.92
C THR A 46 9.19 13.33 0.22
N PRO A 47 8.27 12.50 0.75
CA PRO A 47 8.66 11.47 1.72
C PRO A 47 9.49 10.38 1.05
N VAL A 48 10.43 9.82 1.79
CA VAL A 48 11.30 8.74 1.32
C VAL A 48 11.22 7.57 2.29
N GLY A 49 11.12 6.38 1.75
CA GLY A 49 11.05 5.16 2.55
C GLY A 49 10.86 3.94 1.68
N ASN A 50 10.45 2.84 2.29
CA ASN A 50 10.12 1.62 1.59
C ASN A 50 8.63 1.32 1.72
N ILE A 51 8.04 0.84 0.64
CA ILE A 51 6.65 0.40 0.63
C ILE A 51 6.64 -1.12 0.64
N TYR A 52 5.90 -1.68 1.57
CA TYR A 52 5.67 -3.12 1.65
C TYR A 52 4.19 -3.41 1.61
N ILE A 53 3.83 -4.53 0.98
CA ILE A 53 2.58 -5.19 1.28
C ILE A 53 2.87 -6.25 2.30
N GLN A 54 2.22 -6.18 3.45
CA GLN A 54 2.33 -7.17 4.50
C GLN A 54 1.22 -8.21 4.35
N PHE A 55 1.56 -9.43 4.67
CA PHE A 55 0.67 -10.60 4.54
C PHE A 55 0.46 -11.25 5.89
N SER A 56 -0.75 -11.74 6.12
CA SER A 56 -1.09 -12.48 7.33
C SER A 56 -2.19 -13.51 7.03
N ASP A 57 -2.10 -14.66 7.64
CA ASP A 57 -3.15 -15.69 7.58
C ASP A 57 -4.18 -15.55 8.70
N ASN A 58 -3.86 -14.82 9.76
CA ASN A 58 -4.67 -14.76 10.98
C ASN A 58 -4.99 -13.32 11.44
N ASP A 59 -4.61 -12.32 10.66
CA ASP A 59 -4.79 -10.88 10.99
C ASP A 59 -4.06 -10.48 12.29
N SER A 60 -3.01 -11.20 12.64
CA SER A 60 -2.27 -10.99 13.89
C SER A 60 -0.77 -11.01 13.65
N ASP A 61 -0.30 -12.04 12.97
CA ASP A 61 1.11 -12.22 12.63
C ASP A 61 1.34 -11.76 11.20
N TRP A 62 2.16 -10.74 11.03
CA TRP A 62 2.39 -10.10 9.75
C TRP A 62 3.83 -10.29 9.28
N ILE A 63 3.98 -10.58 7.99
CA ILE A 63 5.29 -10.63 7.34
C ILE A 63 5.31 -9.64 6.17
N ASN A 64 6.48 -9.08 5.93
CA ASN A 64 6.68 -8.25 4.74
C ASN A 64 6.72 -9.15 3.51
N GLY A 65 5.91 -8.82 2.51
CA GLY A 65 6.07 -9.37 1.18
C GLY A 65 7.32 -8.82 0.52
N THR A 66 7.55 -9.22 -0.74
CA THR A 66 8.62 -8.62 -1.52
C THR A 66 8.31 -7.14 -1.68
N GLY A 67 9.08 -6.31 -0.99
CA GLY A 67 8.88 -4.88 -1.02
C GLY A 67 9.42 -4.26 -2.30
N THR A 68 8.93 -3.09 -2.60
CA THR A 68 9.63 -2.23 -3.54
C THR A 68 10.90 -1.70 -2.87
N ALA A 69 11.92 -1.45 -3.65
CA ALA A 69 13.08 -0.71 -3.19
C ALA A 69 12.66 0.67 -2.66
N THR A 70 13.57 1.36 -2.02
CA THR A 70 13.34 2.73 -1.54
C THR A 70 12.60 3.55 -2.58
N ALA A 71 11.48 4.11 -2.16
CA ALA A 71 10.65 4.94 -3.01
C ALA A 71 10.68 6.38 -2.51
N ALA A 72 10.89 7.31 -3.43
CA ALA A 72 10.65 8.72 -3.20
C ALA A 72 9.33 9.06 -3.89
N ILE A 73 8.36 9.53 -3.13
CA ILE A 73 7.04 9.87 -3.67
C ILE A 73 7.00 11.39 -3.86
N SER A 74 7.37 11.83 -5.05
CA SER A 74 7.45 13.26 -5.37
C SER A 74 6.11 13.95 -5.26
N GLY A 75 6.11 15.22 -4.90
CA GLY A 75 4.90 16.03 -4.79
C GLY A 75 4.12 16.04 -6.10
N GLY A 76 2.82 15.76 -6.03
CA GLY A 76 1.95 15.66 -7.20
C GLY A 76 2.10 14.39 -8.02
N GLU A 77 3.02 13.50 -7.66
CA GLU A 77 3.28 12.26 -8.41
C GLU A 77 2.31 11.16 -8.01
N THR A 78 1.97 10.33 -9.00
CA THR A 78 1.17 9.13 -8.80
C THR A 78 2.03 7.91 -9.10
N ASN A 79 2.11 6.99 -8.13
CA ASN A 79 2.83 5.73 -8.28
C ASN A 79 1.84 4.57 -8.26
N LEU A 80 2.04 3.61 -9.16
CA LEU A 80 1.22 2.43 -9.26
C LEU A 80 2.06 1.20 -8.94
N LEU A 81 1.61 0.43 -7.96
CA LEU A 81 2.31 -0.73 -7.44
C LEU A 81 1.46 -1.98 -7.63
N TYR A 82 2.09 -3.10 -7.99
CA TYR A 82 1.43 -4.38 -8.22
C TYR A 82 2.05 -5.45 -7.34
N PHE A 83 1.19 -6.26 -6.70
CA PHE A 83 1.65 -7.34 -5.84
C PHE A 83 0.77 -8.58 -6.04
N ASP A 84 1.38 -9.76 -5.90
CA ASP A 84 0.63 -11.01 -5.78
C ASP A 84 0.12 -11.16 -4.35
N VAL A 85 -1.10 -11.65 -4.20
CA VAL A 85 -1.72 -11.90 -2.90
C VAL A 85 -1.45 -13.36 -2.53
N ASN A 86 -0.71 -13.56 -1.43
CA ASN A 86 -0.27 -14.88 -0.98
C ASN A 86 -0.91 -15.33 0.33
N SER A 87 -1.84 -14.56 0.87
CA SER A 87 -2.49 -14.86 2.14
C SER A 87 -3.90 -14.28 2.15
N ARG A 88 -4.66 -14.60 3.20
CA ARG A 88 -6.02 -14.10 3.33
C ARG A 88 -6.07 -12.59 3.60
N TYR A 89 -5.13 -12.09 4.40
CA TYR A 89 -5.13 -10.69 4.82
C TYR A 89 -3.91 -9.99 4.26
N VAL A 90 -4.10 -8.78 3.80
CA VAL A 90 -3.03 -7.91 3.32
C VAL A 90 -3.20 -6.53 3.91
N ARG A 91 -2.11 -5.80 4.01
CA ARG A 91 -2.14 -4.39 4.38
C ARG A 91 -0.93 -3.67 3.82
N PHE A 92 -1.06 -2.36 3.68
CA PHE A 92 0.01 -1.46 3.27
C PHE A 92 0.87 -1.12 4.47
N PHE A 93 2.19 -1.10 4.29
CA PHE A 93 3.12 -0.62 5.30
C PHE A 93 4.11 0.34 4.66
N TRP A 94 4.24 1.52 5.23
CA TRP A 94 5.23 2.52 4.87
C TRP A 94 6.34 2.52 5.91
N ASP A 95 7.55 2.14 5.50
CA ASP A 95 8.75 2.14 6.35
C ASP A 95 9.52 3.43 6.06
N TYR A 96 9.32 4.42 6.92
CA TYR A 96 9.85 5.77 6.73
C TYR A 96 11.36 5.79 6.83
N SER A 97 12.02 6.50 5.89
CA SER A 97 13.44 6.84 6.00
C SER A 97 13.58 8.17 6.75
N SER A 98 14.46 8.21 7.75
CA SER A 98 14.73 9.44 8.51
C SER A 98 15.27 10.58 7.65
N ALA A 99 15.71 10.31 6.42
CA ALA A 99 16.14 11.32 5.46
C ALA A 99 14.99 11.91 4.65
N GLY A 100 13.77 11.35 4.75
CA GLY A 100 12.62 11.81 4.00
C GLY A 100 11.93 13.01 4.64
N ALA A 101 11.27 13.81 3.82
CA ALA A 101 10.42 14.91 4.27
C ALA A 101 9.01 14.39 4.57
N SER A 102 8.33 14.99 5.54
CA SER A 102 6.92 14.68 5.82
C SER A 102 6.03 15.18 4.69
N SER A 103 5.04 14.37 4.30
CA SER A 103 4.05 14.78 3.31
C SER A 103 2.73 14.05 3.54
N THR A 104 1.69 14.53 2.87
CA THR A 104 0.37 13.94 2.91
C THR A 104 0.17 13.08 1.65
N VAL A 105 -0.17 11.82 1.85
CA VAL A 105 -0.28 10.83 0.77
C VAL A 105 -1.63 10.14 0.86
N THR A 106 -2.25 9.91 -0.29
CA THR A 106 -3.46 9.09 -0.40
C THR A 106 -3.13 7.78 -1.09
N VAL A 107 -3.77 6.71 -0.66
CA VAL A 107 -3.60 5.37 -1.25
C VAL A 107 -4.96 4.77 -1.54
N SER A 108 -5.12 4.26 -2.74
CA SER A 108 -6.27 3.46 -3.13
C SER A 108 -5.80 2.08 -3.59
N TYR A 109 -6.69 1.10 -3.62
CA TYR A 109 -6.33 -0.23 -4.12
C TYR A 109 -7.43 -0.84 -4.97
N THR A 110 -7.02 -1.80 -5.80
CA THR A 110 -7.91 -2.69 -6.53
C THR A 110 -7.45 -4.12 -6.30
N LEU A 111 -8.37 -4.97 -5.87
CA LEU A 111 -8.16 -6.41 -5.76
C LEU A 111 -8.73 -7.08 -6.99
N LYS A 112 -8.02 -8.08 -7.50
CA LYS A 112 -8.40 -8.83 -8.68
C LYS A 112 -8.26 -10.33 -8.43
N SER A 113 -9.25 -11.08 -8.83
CA SER A 113 -9.21 -12.54 -8.78
C SER A 113 -8.32 -13.17 -9.86
#